data_429bfa29e13b200d63ed9acc83d2a062
#
_entry.id   429bfa29e13b200d63ed9acc83d2a062
#
_cell.length_a   1.000
_cell.length_b   1.000
_cell.length_c   1.000
_cell.angle_alpha   90.00
_cell.angle_beta   90.00
_cell.angle_gamma   90.00
#
_symmetry.space_group_name_H-M   'P 1'
#
loop_
_entity.id
_entity.type
_entity.pdbx_description
1 polymer ?
#
loop_
_entity_poly.entity_id
_entity_poly.type
_entity_poly.pdbx_seq_one_letter_code
_entity_poly.pdbx_strand_id
1 'polypeptide(L)'
;MLRFAVLIAAAFAANAAAAAPAADAAAVARIHGGIVDCVGCNLAGADLKNTCVKAHDLHGADFDGADATLMCMSYANFSGATFRGTELSGANLAHADLDGADLTGARMTITSIKGTDLTKVKGLTQAQLDAACGDADTKVPPGLHVATCS
;
A
#
# COMPACT_ATOMS: atom_id res chain seq x y z
N MET A 1 45.17 -7.91 -51.07
CA MET A 1 44.37 -6.85 -50.42
C MET A 1 43.32 -7.51 -49.58
N LEU A 2 43.55 -7.63 -48.26
CA LEU A 2 42.63 -8.27 -47.30
C LEU A 2 41.72 -7.16 -46.77
N ARG A 3 40.41 -7.29 -47.01
CA ARG A 3 39.37 -6.42 -46.41
C ARG A 3 38.96 -7.01 -45.09
N PHE A 4 39.33 -6.41 -43.98
CA PHE A 4 38.80 -6.69 -42.67
C PHE A 4 37.40 -6.08 -42.57
N ALA A 5 36.36 -6.92 -42.48
CA ALA A 5 35.03 -6.48 -42.11
C ALA A 5 34.99 -6.40 -40.59
N VAL A 6 34.87 -5.18 -40.07
CA VAL A 6 34.60 -4.93 -38.64
C VAL A 6 33.13 -5.16 -38.40
N LEU A 7 32.81 -6.32 -37.79
CA LEU A 7 31.46 -6.55 -37.23
C LEU A 7 31.32 -5.70 -35.98
N ILE A 8 30.56 -4.60 -36.06
CA ILE A 8 30.10 -3.88 -34.89
C ILE A 8 28.92 -4.65 -34.31
N ALA A 9 29.20 -5.43 -33.28
CA ALA A 9 28.16 -6.01 -32.46
C ALA A 9 27.49 -4.88 -31.66
N ALA A 10 26.29 -4.47 -32.08
CA ALA A 10 25.45 -3.58 -31.28
C ALA A 10 24.99 -4.39 -30.06
N ALA A 11 25.60 -4.09 -28.92
CA ALA A 11 25.08 -4.58 -27.65
C ALA A 11 23.73 -3.86 -27.37
N PHE A 12 22.64 -4.56 -27.62
CA PHE A 12 21.34 -4.18 -27.06
C PHE A 12 21.43 -4.39 -25.55
N ALA A 13 21.73 -3.32 -24.82
CA ALA A 13 21.47 -3.30 -23.39
C ALA A 13 19.95 -3.39 -23.22
N ALA A 14 19.44 -4.59 -22.97
CA ALA A 14 18.11 -4.78 -22.48
C ALA A 14 18.03 -4.04 -21.13
N ASN A 15 17.34 -2.92 -21.11
CA ASN A 15 16.97 -2.23 -19.89
C ASN A 15 15.93 -3.12 -19.19
N ALA A 16 16.40 -4.16 -18.49
CA ALA A 16 15.58 -4.88 -17.55
C ALA A 16 15.23 -3.86 -16.46
N ALA A 17 14.00 -3.32 -16.50
CA ALA A 17 13.46 -2.62 -15.35
C ALA A 17 13.65 -3.57 -14.17
N ALA A 18 14.44 -3.16 -13.17
CA ALA A 18 14.65 -3.97 -11.97
C ALA A 18 13.26 -4.27 -11.41
N ALA A 19 12.88 -5.54 -11.37
CA ALA A 19 11.64 -5.96 -10.73
C ALA A 19 11.69 -5.43 -9.30
N ALA A 20 10.57 -4.85 -8.82
CA ALA A 20 10.47 -4.44 -7.42
C ALA A 20 10.90 -5.62 -6.53
N PRO A 21 11.65 -5.38 -5.45
CA PRO A 21 12.07 -6.45 -4.58
C PRO A 21 10.83 -7.21 -4.09
N ALA A 22 10.84 -8.53 -4.23
CA ALA A 22 9.75 -9.37 -3.74
C ALA A 22 9.59 -9.20 -2.22
N ALA A 23 8.35 -9.39 -1.73
CA ALA A 23 8.06 -9.36 -0.31
C ALA A 23 9.03 -10.26 0.48
N ASP A 24 9.38 -9.81 1.68
CA ASP A 24 10.12 -10.65 2.63
C ASP A 24 9.23 -11.80 3.10
N ALA A 25 9.55 -13.02 2.70
CA ALA A 25 8.79 -14.21 3.05
C ALA A 25 8.65 -14.43 4.56
N ALA A 26 9.66 -14.04 5.36
CA ALA A 26 9.59 -14.11 6.81
C ALA A 26 8.60 -13.08 7.37
N ALA A 27 8.59 -11.86 6.84
CA ALA A 27 7.62 -10.83 7.21
C ALA A 27 6.19 -11.27 6.88
N VAL A 28 5.95 -11.78 5.68
CA VAL A 28 4.65 -12.32 5.26
C VAL A 28 4.19 -13.45 6.18
N ALA A 29 5.06 -14.41 6.48
CA ALA A 29 4.75 -15.52 7.37
C ALA A 29 4.39 -15.05 8.80
N ARG A 30 5.06 -14.00 9.30
CA ARG A 30 4.73 -13.40 10.60
C ARG A 30 3.33 -12.79 10.60
N ILE A 31 2.97 -12.04 9.55
CA ILE A 31 1.63 -11.46 9.41
C ILE A 31 0.57 -12.58 9.39
N HIS A 32 0.76 -13.62 8.59
CA HIS A 32 -0.14 -14.78 8.54
C HIS A 32 -0.22 -15.53 9.88
N GLY A 33 0.88 -15.55 10.63
CA GLY A 33 0.96 -16.17 11.95
C GLY A 33 0.40 -15.32 13.10
N GLY A 34 -0.05 -14.09 12.83
CA GLY A 34 -0.58 -13.17 13.84
C GLY A 34 0.47 -12.54 14.74
N ILE A 35 1.75 -12.59 14.38
CA ILE A 35 2.88 -11.93 15.09
C ILE A 35 3.24 -10.69 14.27
N VAL A 36 2.81 -9.51 14.68
CA VAL A 36 2.52 -8.47 13.68
C VAL A 36 3.12 -7.09 13.89
N ASP A 37 4.02 -6.87 14.82
CA ASP A 37 4.84 -5.66 14.72
C ASP A 37 5.88 -5.86 13.62
N CYS A 38 5.80 -5.03 12.59
CA CYS A 38 6.56 -5.20 11.35
C CYS A 38 7.02 -3.86 10.79
N VAL A 39 7.79 -3.15 11.61
CA VAL A 39 8.34 -1.83 11.27
C VAL A 39 9.25 -1.93 10.07
N GLY A 40 8.97 -1.13 9.02
CA GLY A 40 9.77 -1.10 7.81
C GLY A 40 9.79 -2.39 6.99
N CYS A 41 8.88 -3.33 7.26
CA CYS A 41 8.83 -4.61 6.53
C CYS A 41 8.54 -4.41 5.05
N ASN A 42 9.19 -5.20 4.21
CA ASN A 42 8.86 -5.31 2.80
C ASN A 42 7.76 -6.36 2.60
N LEU A 43 6.54 -5.89 2.32
CA LEU A 43 5.36 -6.68 2.02
C LEU A 43 4.87 -6.44 0.58
N ALA A 44 5.72 -5.83 -0.26
CA ALA A 44 5.37 -5.46 -1.62
C ALA A 44 4.93 -6.68 -2.46
N GLY A 45 3.75 -6.60 -3.06
CA GLY A 45 3.17 -7.69 -3.86
C GLY A 45 2.72 -8.92 -3.07
N ALA A 46 2.74 -8.88 -1.72
CA ALA A 46 2.33 -10.02 -0.89
C ALA A 46 0.82 -10.29 -0.97
N ASP A 47 0.42 -11.54 -0.84
CA ASP A 47 -0.97 -11.92 -0.58
C ASP A 47 -1.22 -11.85 0.94
N LEU A 48 -1.96 -10.82 1.36
CA LEU A 48 -2.30 -10.54 2.76
C LEU A 48 -3.82 -10.59 3.00
N LYS A 49 -4.58 -11.18 2.09
CA LYS A 49 -6.04 -11.29 2.19
C LYS A 49 -6.47 -11.87 3.52
N ASN A 50 -7.50 -11.28 4.10
CA ASN A 50 -8.13 -11.75 5.34
C ASN A 50 -7.17 -11.86 6.54
N THR A 51 -5.97 -11.25 6.49
CA THR A 51 -5.06 -11.20 7.64
C THR A 51 -5.45 -10.07 8.59
N CYS A 52 -4.94 -10.10 9.81
CA CYS A 52 -5.25 -9.07 10.81
C CYS A 52 -3.98 -8.54 11.49
N VAL A 53 -3.81 -7.22 11.42
CA VAL A 53 -2.72 -6.48 12.08
C VAL A 53 -3.28 -5.37 12.99
N LYS A 54 -4.45 -5.59 13.53
CA LYS A 54 -5.15 -4.62 14.37
C LYS A 54 -4.28 -4.17 15.55
N ALA A 55 -4.16 -2.85 15.73
CA ALA A 55 -3.41 -2.21 16.81
C ALA A 55 -1.91 -2.54 16.87
N HIS A 56 -1.32 -2.98 15.76
CA HIS A 56 0.11 -3.28 15.65
C HIS A 56 0.90 -2.13 14.98
N ASP A 57 2.22 -2.18 15.14
CA ASP A 57 3.12 -1.17 14.57
C ASP A 57 3.73 -1.67 13.26
N LEU A 58 3.33 -1.02 12.16
CA LEU A 58 3.80 -1.25 10.80
C LEU A 58 4.31 0.05 10.16
N HIS A 59 4.80 1.00 10.97
CA HIS A 59 5.27 2.25 10.41
C HIS A 59 6.40 2.01 9.39
N GLY A 60 6.36 2.75 8.29
CA GLY A 60 7.33 2.64 7.22
C GLY A 60 7.29 1.33 6.43
N ALA A 61 6.33 0.45 6.66
CA ALA A 61 6.21 -0.80 5.92
C ALA A 61 5.82 -0.55 4.46
N ASP A 62 6.30 -1.41 3.56
CA ASP A 62 6.04 -1.35 2.13
C ASP A 62 4.97 -2.38 1.75
N PHE A 63 3.78 -1.89 1.38
CA PHE A 63 2.64 -2.67 0.88
C PHE A 63 2.42 -2.47 -0.62
N ASP A 64 3.36 -1.87 -1.35
CA ASP A 64 3.17 -1.54 -2.76
C ASP A 64 2.75 -2.77 -3.58
N GLY A 65 1.60 -2.67 -4.27
CA GLY A 65 1.04 -3.77 -5.05
C GLY A 65 0.59 -5.00 -4.28
N ALA A 66 0.60 -4.98 -2.94
CA ALA A 66 0.10 -6.08 -2.13
C ALA A 66 -1.42 -6.25 -2.28
N ASP A 67 -1.91 -7.46 -2.06
CA ASP A 67 -3.33 -7.74 -1.96
C ASP A 67 -3.74 -7.82 -0.47
N ALA A 68 -4.29 -6.72 0.03
CA ALA A 68 -4.77 -6.56 1.39
C ALA A 68 -6.31 -6.58 1.46
N THR A 69 -6.95 -7.28 0.52
CA THR A 69 -8.40 -7.42 0.48
C THR A 69 -8.92 -7.99 1.79
N LEU A 70 -9.95 -7.33 2.37
CA LEU A 70 -10.57 -7.71 3.64
C LEU A 70 -9.59 -7.77 4.83
N MET A 71 -8.45 -7.10 4.75
CA MET A 71 -7.47 -7.08 5.83
C MET A 71 -7.96 -6.24 7.01
N CYS A 72 -7.79 -6.74 8.22
CA CYS A 72 -8.13 -6.03 9.45
C CYS A 72 -6.92 -5.18 9.90
N MET A 73 -7.01 -3.87 9.72
CA MET A 73 -5.91 -2.91 9.91
C MET A 73 -6.26 -1.81 10.91
N SER A 74 -7.39 -1.93 11.60
CA SER A 74 -7.89 -0.88 12.48
C SER A 74 -6.95 -0.61 13.67
N TYR A 75 -6.82 0.66 14.05
CA TYR A 75 -5.96 1.13 15.12
C TYR A 75 -4.46 0.83 14.94
N ALA A 76 -4.02 0.32 13.81
CA ALA A 76 -2.60 0.07 13.54
C ALA A 76 -1.87 1.35 13.15
N ASN A 77 -0.57 1.36 13.39
CA ASN A 77 0.31 2.46 12.99
C ASN A 77 0.91 2.15 11.62
N PHE A 78 0.49 2.90 10.59
CA PHE A 78 1.02 2.87 9.23
C PHE A 78 1.67 4.20 8.85
N SER A 79 2.11 4.98 9.83
CA SER A 79 2.77 6.26 9.53
C SER A 79 3.97 6.04 8.61
N GLY A 80 4.05 6.81 7.52
CA GLY A 80 5.10 6.69 6.52
C GLY A 80 5.10 5.39 5.69
N ALA A 81 4.12 4.50 5.86
CA ALA A 81 4.00 3.29 5.04
C ALA A 81 3.63 3.61 3.59
N THR A 82 3.95 2.72 2.66
CA THR A 82 3.57 2.86 1.25
C THR A 82 2.52 1.82 0.87
N PHE A 83 1.47 2.28 0.17
CA PHE A 83 0.34 1.48 -0.31
C PHE A 83 0.10 1.73 -1.80
N ARG A 84 1.14 2.01 -2.59
CA ARG A 84 0.99 2.31 -4.00
C ARG A 84 0.46 1.12 -4.78
N GLY A 85 -0.68 1.33 -5.45
CA GLY A 85 -1.33 0.25 -6.19
C GLY A 85 -1.78 -0.94 -5.34
N THR A 86 -1.85 -0.79 -4.02
CA THR A 86 -2.31 -1.84 -3.10
C THR A 86 -3.81 -2.07 -3.28
N GLU A 87 -4.23 -3.33 -3.26
CA GLU A 87 -5.64 -3.71 -3.22
C GLU A 87 -6.14 -3.68 -1.77
N LEU A 88 -6.95 -2.68 -1.42
CA LEU A 88 -7.50 -2.47 -0.08
C LEU A 88 -9.01 -2.73 -0.03
N SER A 89 -9.60 -3.36 -1.05
CA SER A 89 -11.05 -3.55 -1.11
C SER A 89 -11.59 -4.29 0.10
N GLY A 90 -12.55 -3.68 0.77
CA GLY A 90 -13.14 -4.21 2.00
C GLY A 90 -12.23 -4.21 3.22
N ALA A 91 -11.01 -3.69 3.13
CA ALA A 91 -10.11 -3.59 4.27
C ALA A 91 -10.66 -2.63 5.34
N ASN A 92 -10.29 -2.84 6.59
CA ASN A 92 -10.68 -2.00 7.70
C ASN A 92 -9.50 -1.19 8.23
N LEU A 93 -9.40 0.08 7.83
CA LEU A 93 -8.42 1.07 8.30
C LEU A 93 -8.98 2.01 9.37
N ALA A 94 -10.12 1.70 9.98
CA ALA A 94 -10.76 2.58 10.96
C ALA A 94 -9.78 2.91 12.11
N HIS A 95 -9.66 4.21 12.40
CA HIS A 95 -8.75 4.75 13.43
C HIS A 95 -7.26 4.37 13.25
N ALA A 96 -6.83 3.94 12.07
CA ALA A 96 -5.42 3.70 11.78
C ALA A 96 -4.66 5.03 11.68
N ASP A 97 -3.40 5.01 12.07
CA ASP A 97 -2.49 6.13 11.83
C ASP A 97 -1.88 6.00 10.44
N LEU A 98 -2.22 6.91 9.55
CA LEU A 98 -1.73 6.98 8.16
C LEU A 98 -0.90 8.25 7.91
N ASP A 99 -0.36 8.88 8.96
CA ASP A 99 0.40 10.12 8.82
C ASP A 99 1.59 9.95 7.87
N GLY A 100 1.58 10.73 6.77
CA GLY A 100 2.63 10.63 5.75
C GLY A 100 2.62 9.37 4.88
N ALA A 101 1.63 8.49 5.01
CA ALA A 101 1.49 7.31 4.16
C ALA A 101 1.22 7.69 2.69
N ASP A 102 1.59 6.81 1.76
CA ASP A 102 1.38 6.99 0.32
C ASP A 102 0.30 6.03 -0.21
N LEU A 103 -0.87 6.56 -0.55
CA LEU A 103 -2.02 5.83 -1.11
C LEU A 103 -2.15 5.97 -2.63
N THR A 104 -1.09 6.39 -3.31
CA THR A 104 -1.11 6.60 -4.77
C THR A 104 -1.57 5.33 -5.50
N GLY A 105 -2.69 5.43 -6.22
CA GLY A 105 -3.24 4.31 -6.99
C GLY A 105 -3.80 3.15 -6.17
N ALA A 106 -3.87 3.24 -4.84
CA ALA A 106 -4.51 2.22 -4.01
C ALA A 106 -6.00 2.07 -4.33
N ARG A 107 -6.49 0.85 -4.37
CA ARG A 107 -7.91 0.55 -4.62
C ARG A 107 -8.65 0.43 -3.29
N MET A 108 -9.60 1.33 -3.07
CA MET A 108 -10.25 1.51 -1.77
C MET A 108 -11.75 1.19 -1.81
N THR A 109 -12.16 0.27 -2.65
CA THR A 109 -13.58 -0.10 -2.78
C THR A 109 -14.12 -0.67 -1.46
N ILE A 110 -15.11 -0.01 -0.88
CA ILE A 110 -15.73 -0.38 0.41
C ILE A 110 -14.69 -0.46 1.56
N THR A 111 -13.55 0.21 1.43
CA THR A 111 -12.55 0.29 2.50
C THR A 111 -13.08 1.17 3.62
N SER A 112 -13.11 0.68 4.86
CA SER A 112 -13.48 1.49 6.01
C SER A 112 -12.31 2.40 6.43
N ILE A 113 -12.56 3.72 6.39
CA ILE A 113 -11.62 4.76 6.84
C ILE A 113 -12.22 5.60 7.98
N LYS A 114 -13.16 5.02 8.74
CA LYS A 114 -13.88 5.71 9.82
C LYS A 114 -12.90 6.19 10.90
N GLY A 115 -13.06 7.45 11.31
CA GLY A 115 -12.23 8.06 12.34
C GLY A 115 -10.73 8.18 11.98
N THR A 116 -10.37 8.08 10.71
CA THR A 116 -8.98 8.16 10.24
C THR A 116 -8.65 9.58 9.79
N ASP A 117 -7.46 10.08 10.15
CA ASP A 117 -6.95 11.36 9.65
C ASP A 117 -6.10 11.13 8.39
N LEU A 118 -6.63 11.57 7.24
CA LEU A 118 -5.98 11.43 5.94
C LEU A 118 -5.37 12.75 5.43
N THR A 119 -5.33 13.80 6.26
CA THR A 119 -4.91 15.15 5.83
C THR A 119 -3.47 15.21 5.35
N LYS A 120 -2.60 14.31 5.81
CA LYS A 120 -1.18 14.23 5.43
C LYS A 120 -0.84 13.04 4.54
N VAL A 121 -1.83 12.30 4.09
CA VAL A 121 -1.65 11.18 3.17
C VAL A 121 -1.29 11.68 1.79
N LYS A 122 -0.38 10.98 1.11
CA LYS A 122 0.05 11.30 -0.26
C LYS A 122 -0.76 10.52 -1.28
N GLY A 123 -0.98 11.12 -2.45
CA GLY A 123 -1.59 10.47 -3.61
C GLY A 123 -3.07 10.16 -3.48
N LEU A 124 -3.76 10.70 -2.47
CA LEU A 124 -5.19 10.51 -2.27
C LEU A 124 -6.00 11.29 -3.30
N THR A 125 -6.98 10.65 -3.91
CA THR A 125 -7.88 11.22 -4.93
C THR A 125 -9.34 11.18 -4.48
N GLN A 126 -10.19 12.03 -5.08
CA GLN A 126 -11.63 12.00 -4.81
C GLN A 126 -12.25 10.65 -5.19
N ALA A 127 -11.81 10.03 -6.30
CA ALA A 127 -12.32 8.73 -6.71
C ALA A 127 -12.07 7.61 -5.67
N GLN A 128 -10.93 7.66 -4.98
CA GLN A 128 -10.65 6.72 -3.88
C GLN A 128 -11.59 6.95 -2.70
N LEU A 129 -11.84 8.21 -2.33
CA LEU A 129 -12.74 8.57 -1.23
C LEU A 129 -14.20 8.26 -1.55
N ASP A 130 -14.62 8.42 -2.82
CA ASP A 130 -15.97 8.05 -3.25
C ASP A 130 -16.22 6.54 -3.18
N ALA A 131 -15.17 5.74 -3.32
CA ALA A 131 -15.25 4.28 -3.22
C ALA A 131 -15.12 3.76 -1.79
N ALA A 132 -14.55 4.56 -0.88
CA ALA A 132 -14.32 4.22 0.52
C ALA A 132 -15.50 4.62 1.42
N CYS A 133 -15.46 4.15 2.66
CA CYS A 133 -16.47 4.43 3.69
C CYS A 133 -15.87 5.18 4.88
N GLY A 134 -16.22 6.43 5.05
CA GLY A 134 -15.86 7.25 6.20
C GLY A 134 -17.00 7.49 7.19
N ASP A 135 -16.78 8.39 8.12
CA ASP A 135 -17.77 8.92 9.08
C ASP A 135 -17.51 10.40 9.36
N ALA A 136 -18.23 10.96 10.34
CA ALA A 136 -18.10 12.36 10.72
C ALA A 136 -16.73 12.73 11.32
N ASP A 137 -15.99 11.74 11.84
CA ASP A 137 -14.66 11.93 12.44
C ASP A 137 -13.52 11.73 11.43
N THR A 138 -13.83 11.26 10.22
CA THR A 138 -12.85 11.10 9.14
C THR A 138 -12.41 12.45 8.61
N LYS A 139 -11.10 12.70 8.61
CA LYS A 139 -10.52 13.95 8.10
C LYS A 139 -9.85 13.71 6.76
N VAL A 140 -10.07 14.60 5.81
CA VAL A 140 -9.50 14.54 4.46
C VAL A 140 -8.81 15.85 4.11
N PRO A 141 -7.88 15.84 3.13
CA PRO A 141 -7.22 17.05 2.66
C PRO A 141 -8.23 18.11 2.19
N PRO A 142 -7.87 19.41 2.23
CA PRO A 142 -8.71 20.48 1.73
C PRO A 142 -9.15 20.24 0.28
N GLY A 143 -10.44 20.47 0.00
CA GLY A 143 -11.03 20.28 -1.33
C GLY A 143 -11.47 18.87 -1.67
N LEU A 144 -11.21 17.89 -0.81
CA LEU A 144 -11.72 16.54 -0.92
C LEU A 144 -12.91 16.31 0.03
N HIS A 145 -13.73 15.33 -0.28
CA HIS A 145 -14.91 14.95 0.49
C HIS A 145 -14.92 13.44 0.72
N VAL A 146 -15.45 13.00 1.84
CA VAL A 146 -15.61 11.58 2.14
C VAL A 146 -17.08 11.20 2.20
N ALA A 147 -17.42 10.04 1.62
CA ALA A 147 -18.74 9.45 1.75
C ALA A 147 -18.90 8.83 3.15
N THR A 148 -20.00 9.12 3.82
CA THR A 148 -20.35 8.48 5.09
C THR A 148 -21.16 7.23 4.80
N CYS A 149 -20.77 6.11 5.40
CA CYS A 149 -21.50 4.85 5.31
C CYS A 149 -22.14 4.52 6.66
N SER A 150 -23.38 4.13 6.59
CA SER A 150 -24.16 3.64 7.74
C SER A 150 -23.72 2.24 8.18
#